data_c37c4c3b30e1f0e8384a271470ce2a06
#
_entry.id   c37c4c3b30e1f0e8384a271470ce2a06
#
_cell.length_a   1.000
_cell.length_b   1.000
_cell.length_c   1.000
_cell.angle_alpha   90.00
_cell.angle_beta   90.00
_cell.angle_gamma   90.00
#
_symmetry.space_group_name_H-M   'P 1'
#
loop_
_entity.id
_entity.type
_entity.pdbx_description
1 polymer ?
#
loop_
_entity_poly.entity_id
_entity_poly.type
_entity_poly.pdbx_seq_one_letter_code
_entity_poly.pdbx_strand_id
1 'polypeptide(L)'
;GVMYIGNNKGLLEFDGNSWELHELPSRNIVRSVYIGKDGKIFVGSFEEFGYFERNSLDSLVYHSLKDEVKDFQFHNDEIWTITSAHGEIVFQSFGSLFFYDGHTVKGIRTKTLPLNLFQVGDTVYSQQINGGLFILAKNGLENLIERKSLGNSDVVAGLPYNDGVLFLTQKSGGFVYQSGKILKWHTECDAELEKYSVNRAVMTKDSCYIIGTLSNGIYAIDKKGRLLWKENTDSRLQNNTILGLYCDADNNVWAALDEGIAYIQNNSLVYYYEPPYRKIGMVYDVLVKEDEAYIASNQGLYRIRNRVPELVPGLEEQAWFVGEWGKQILCGHNK
;
A
#
# COMPACT_ATOMS: atom_id res chain seq x y z
N GLY A 1 9.03 -6.18 -15.24
CA GLY A 1 8.96 -4.72 -15.24
C GLY A 1 9.95 -4.12 -14.24
N VAL A 2 10.17 -2.83 -14.33
CA VAL A 2 11.08 -2.12 -13.41
C VAL A 2 10.24 -1.46 -12.31
N MET A 3 10.71 -1.51 -11.06
CA MET A 3 10.11 -0.86 -9.89
C MET A 3 10.93 0.37 -9.51
N TYR A 4 10.25 1.47 -9.24
CA TYR A 4 10.87 2.72 -8.78
C TYR A 4 10.36 3.09 -7.39
N ILE A 5 11.26 3.42 -6.48
CA ILE A 5 10.95 3.72 -5.07
C ILE A 5 11.68 4.98 -4.64
N GLY A 6 10.94 5.93 -4.05
CA GLY A 6 11.55 7.08 -3.39
C GLY A 6 12.31 6.66 -2.14
N ASN A 7 13.52 7.17 -1.97
CA ASN A 7 14.43 6.83 -0.89
C ASN A 7 15.11 8.07 -0.31
N ASN A 8 15.67 7.96 0.89
CA ASN A 8 16.38 9.04 1.58
C ASN A 8 17.62 9.57 0.82
N LYS A 9 18.12 8.84 -0.16
CA LYS A 9 19.29 9.23 -0.98
C LYS A 9 18.96 9.53 -2.44
N GLY A 10 17.70 9.34 -2.86
CA GLY A 10 17.32 9.53 -4.25
C GLY A 10 16.23 8.58 -4.71
N LEU A 11 16.24 8.22 -5.99
CA LEU A 11 15.35 7.25 -6.61
C LEU A 11 16.04 5.88 -6.66
N LEU A 12 15.42 4.87 -6.04
CA LEU A 12 15.83 3.48 -6.19
C LEU A 12 15.12 2.86 -7.40
N GLU A 13 15.88 2.19 -8.24
CA GLU A 13 15.42 1.36 -9.34
C GLU A 13 15.67 -0.11 -9.04
N PHE A 14 14.68 -0.97 -9.31
CA PHE A 14 14.82 -2.43 -9.21
C PHE A 14 14.32 -3.09 -10.50
N ASP A 15 15.20 -3.80 -11.17
CA ASP A 15 14.91 -4.47 -12.45
C ASP A 15 14.38 -5.91 -12.31
N GLY A 16 14.24 -6.39 -11.07
CA GLY A 16 13.91 -7.78 -10.73
C GLY A 16 15.10 -8.60 -10.26
N ASN A 17 16.34 -8.08 -10.40
CA ASN A 17 17.57 -8.76 -10.02
C ASN A 17 18.51 -7.86 -9.21
N SER A 18 18.66 -6.61 -9.61
CA SER A 18 19.60 -5.66 -9.02
C SER A 18 18.92 -4.35 -8.63
N TRP A 19 19.51 -3.70 -7.64
CA TRP A 19 19.11 -2.37 -7.16
C TRP A 19 20.12 -1.34 -7.65
N GLU A 20 19.62 -0.24 -8.21
CA GLU A 20 20.41 0.92 -8.59
C GLU A 20 19.86 2.19 -7.91
N LEU A 21 20.78 3.05 -7.42
CA LEU A 21 20.43 4.32 -6.80
C LEU A 21 20.75 5.47 -7.76
N HIS A 22 19.75 6.28 -8.07
CA HIS A 22 19.88 7.50 -8.86
C HIS A 22 19.71 8.72 -7.94
N GLU A 23 20.81 9.44 -7.70
CA GLU A 23 20.80 10.63 -6.86
C GLU A 23 20.24 11.84 -7.61
N LEU A 24 19.49 12.70 -6.93
CA LEU A 24 19.18 14.04 -7.41
C LEU A 24 20.41 14.96 -7.31
N PRO A 25 20.53 16.02 -8.14
CA PRO A 25 21.62 17.00 -7.99
C PRO A 25 21.67 17.65 -6.62
N SER A 26 20.51 17.84 -6.00
CA SER A 26 20.36 18.38 -4.62
C SER A 26 20.73 17.36 -3.54
N ARG A 27 20.89 16.06 -3.88
CA ARG A 27 21.09 14.94 -2.95
C ARG A 27 20.04 14.85 -1.83
N ASN A 28 18.86 15.36 -2.09
CA ASN A 28 17.74 15.34 -1.16
C ASN A 28 16.95 14.01 -1.28
N ILE A 29 16.12 13.76 -0.27
CA ILE A 29 15.17 12.65 -0.21
C ILE A 29 14.19 12.75 -1.39
N VAL A 30 13.92 11.65 -2.08
CA VAL A 30 12.77 11.53 -2.98
C VAL A 30 11.55 11.09 -2.17
N ARG A 31 10.55 11.99 -2.07
CA ARG A 31 9.31 11.78 -1.29
C ARG A 31 8.20 11.17 -2.11
N SER A 32 8.14 11.51 -3.38
CA SER A 32 7.08 11.07 -4.29
C SER A 32 7.63 10.64 -5.63
N VAL A 33 7.01 9.61 -6.21
CA VAL A 33 7.36 9.05 -7.51
C VAL A 33 6.08 8.83 -8.29
N TYR A 34 6.07 9.18 -9.57
CA TYR A 34 4.96 8.97 -10.48
C TYR A 34 5.50 8.60 -11.87
N ILE A 35 4.97 7.55 -12.46
CA ILE A 35 5.35 7.14 -13.82
C ILE A 35 4.34 7.71 -14.80
N GLY A 36 4.82 8.60 -15.69
CA GLY A 36 4.02 9.19 -16.74
C GLY A 36 3.67 8.18 -17.84
N LYS A 37 2.64 8.48 -18.61
CA LYS A 37 2.22 7.67 -19.76
C LYS A 37 3.29 7.60 -20.86
N ASP A 38 4.18 8.58 -20.92
CA ASP A 38 5.33 8.67 -21.80
C ASP A 38 6.57 7.90 -21.30
N GLY A 39 6.47 7.25 -20.15
CA GLY A 39 7.55 6.50 -19.54
C GLY A 39 8.51 7.32 -18.69
N LYS A 40 8.33 8.65 -18.58
CA LYS A 40 9.11 9.49 -17.68
C LYS A 40 8.80 9.16 -16.23
N ILE A 41 9.82 9.15 -15.39
CA ILE A 41 9.70 8.90 -13.95
C ILE A 41 9.77 10.24 -13.23
N PHE A 42 8.61 10.81 -12.92
CA PHE A 42 8.51 12.05 -12.18
C PHE A 42 8.82 11.85 -10.71
N VAL A 43 9.62 12.74 -10.14
CA VAL A 43 10.05 12.69 -8.74
C VAL A 43 9.88 14.05 -8.07
N GLY A 44 9.56 13.98 -6.78
CA GLY A 44 9.40 15.15 -5.93
C GLY A 44 10.22 15.04 -4.65
N SER A 45 10.82 16.18 -4.27
CA SER A 45 11.74 16.34 -3.16
C SER A 45 11.51 17.68 -2.45
N PHE A 46 12.40 18.06 -1.55
CA PHE A 46 12.40 19.36 -0.89
C PHE A 46 12.89 20.44 -1.85
N GLU A 47 12.01 21.38 -2.22
CA GLU A 47 12.25 22.46 -3.19
C GLU A 47 12.94 21.99 -4.48
N GLU A 48 12.67 20.76 -4.88
CA GLU A 48 13.19 20.13 -6.09
C GLU A 48 12.17 19.14 -6.65
N PHE A 49 11.91 19.21 -7.94
CA PHE A 49 11.08 18.26 -8.65
C PHE A 49 11.41 18.26 -10.13
N GLY A 50 11.14 17.15 -10.77
CA GLY A 50 11.45 16.93 -12.17
C GLY A 50 11.15 15.51 -12.59
N TYR A 51 11.88 15.04 -13.58
CA TYR A 51 11.75 13.66 -14.05
C TYR A 51 13.08 13.05 -14.45
N PHE A 52 13.15 11.74 -14.35
CA PHE A 52 14.16 10.93 -14.99
C PHE A 52 13.65 10.41 -16.33
N GLU A 53 14.50 10.40 -17.32
CA GLU A 53 14.27 9.83 -18.65
C GLU A 53 15.48 8.99 -19.08
N ARG A 54 15.23 7.88 -19.78
CA ARG A 54 16.32 7.07 -20.31
C ARG A 54 16.88 7.69 -21.57
N ASN A 55 18.19 7.82 -21.59
CA ASN A 55 18.91 8.27 -22.79
C ASN A 55 19.14 7.09 -23.78
N SER A 56 19.83 7.38 -24.89
CA SER A 56 20.15 6.38 -25.91
C SER A 56 21.10 5.25 -25.44
N LEU A 57 21.72 5.40 -24.27
CA LEU A 57 22.59 4.40 -23.63
C LEU A 57 21.87 3.64 -22.51
N ASP A 58 20.54 3.78 -22.44
CA ASP A 58 19.68 3.19 -21.41
C ASP A 58 19.96 3.66 -19.97
N SER A 59 20.66 4.77 -19.80
CA SER A 59 20.93 5.37 -18.49
C SER A 59 19.85 6.39 -18.13
N LEU A 60 19.40 6.43 -16.88
CA LEU A 60 18.49 7.44 -16.38
C LEU A 60 19.21 8.80 -16.23
N VAL A 61 18.65 9.82 -16.84
CA VAL A 61 19.13 11.21 -16.77
C VAL A 61 18.05 12.05 -16.12
N TYR A 62 18.43 12.84 -15.11
CA TYR A 62 17.50 13.72 -14.40
C TYR A 62 17.37 15.07 -15.11
N HIS A 63 16.12 15.55 -15.21
CA HIS A 63 15.74 16.87 -15.71
C HIS A 63 14.97 17.60 -14.63
N SER A 64 15.54 18.69 -14.10
CA SER A 64 14.88 19.55 -13.12
C SER A 64 13.81 20.39 -13.79
N LEU A 65 12.66 20.50 -13.18
CA LEU A 65 11.56 21.38 -13.59
C LEU A 65 11.44 22.61 -12.68
N LYS A 66 12.16 22.62 -11.57
CA LYS A 66 12.13 23.72 -10.59
C LYS A 66 12.50 25.05 -11.22
N ASP A 67 13.59 25.10 -12.00
CA ASP A 67 14.13 26.32 -12.59
C ASP A 67 13.27 26.83 -13.76
N GLU A 68 12.34 26.01 -14.24
CA GLU A 68 11.38 26.41 -15.29
C GLU A 68 10.17 27.16 -14.75
N VAL A 69 9.96 27.15 -13.42
CA VAL A 69 8.83 27.82 -12.77
C VAL A 69 9.08 29.32 -12.74
N LYS A 70 8.43 30.06 -13.61
CA LYS A 70 8.51 31.53 -13.69
C LYS A 70 7.61 32.20 -12.67
N ASP A 71 8.03 33.37 -12.17
CA ASP A 71 7.26 34.24 -11.28
C ASP A 71 6.74 33.55 -10.00
N PHE A 72 7.48 32.56 -9.52
CA PHE A 72 7.15 31.83 -8.29
C PHE A 72 8.33 31.83 -7.31
N GLN A 73 8.06 32.12 -6.06
CA GLN A 73 9.05 32.06 -4.99
C GLN A 73 8.78 30.82 -4.14
N PHE A 74 9.75 29.90 -4.06
CA PHE A 74 9.67 28.74 -3.21
C PHE A 74 9.81 29.11 -1.74
N HIS A 75 9.03 28.47 -0.86
CA HIS A 75 9.04 28.65 0.59
C HIS A 75 8.80 27.31 1.29
N ASN A 76 9.85 26.52 1.46
CA ASN A 76 9.79 25.19 2.07
C ASN A 76 8.78 24.27 1.33
N ASP A 77 8.75 24.33 0.01
CA ASP A 77 7.85 23.53 -0.81
C ASP A 77 8.43 22.10 -0.96
N GLU A 78 8.11 21.22 -0.05
CA GLU A 78 8.41 19.79 -0.18
C GLU A 78 7.30 19.09 -0.97
N ILE A 79 7.67 18.37 -2.03
CA ILE A 79 6.71 17.72 -2.94
C ILE A 79 6.32 16.36 -2.41
N TRP A 80 5.12 16.28 -1.83
CA TRP A 80 4.61 15.09 -1.18
C TRP A 80 3.84 14.14 -2.11
N THR A 81 3.20 14.67 -3.13
CA THR A 81 2.40 13.88 -4.06
C THR A 81 2.60 14.35 -5.48
N ILE A 82 2.64 13.40 -6.41
CA ILE A 82 2.61 13.63 -7.85
C ILE A 82 1.46 12.84 -8.44
N THR A 83 0.68 13.45 -9.31
CA THR A 83 -0.45 12.81 -10.01
C THR A 83 -0.63 13.42 -11.39
N SER A 84 -1.57 12.91 -12.17
CA SER A 84 -1.98 13.54 -13.42
C SER A 84 -3.40 14.08 -13.32
N ALA A 85 -3.63 15.28 -13.82
CA ALA A 85 -4.95 15.89 -13.90
C ALA A 85 -5.08 16.73 -15.16
N HIS A 86 -6.19 16.61 -15.87
CA HIS A 86 -6.52 17.41 -17.06
C HIS A 86 -5.45 17.40 -18.17
N GLY A 87 -4.65 16.33 -18.26
CA GLY A 87 -3.56 16.19 -19.23
C GLY A 87 -2.22 16.76 -18.77
N GLU A 88 -2.12 17.28 -17.57
CA GLU A 88 -0.91 17.81 -16.96
C GLU A 88 -0.42 16.90 -15.82
N ILE A 89 0.87 16.95 -15.53
CA ILE A 89 1.44 16.37 -14.30
C ILE A 89 1.36 17.42 -13.20
N VAL A 90 0.84 17.02 -12.05
CA VAL A 90 0.61 17.91 -10.90
C VAL A 90 1.50 17.49 -9.76
N PHE A 91 2.39 18.38 -9.34
CA PHE A 91 3.22 18.23 -8.14
C PHE A 91 2.60 19.03 -7.00
N GLN A 92 2.47 18.43 -5.83
CA GLN A 92 1.80 19.04 -4.69
C GLN A 92 2.76 19.19 -3.51
N SER A 93 2.87 20.41 -2.99
CA SER A 93 3.37 20.71 -1.65
C SER A 93 2.21 21.12 -0.72
N PHE A 94 2.48 21.37 0.57
CA PHE A 94 1.42 21.77 1.51
C PHE A 94 0.83 23.17 1.23
N GLY A 95 1.50 23.98 0.45
CA GLY A 95 1.05 25.35 0.14
C GLY A 95 0.95 25.66 -1.34
N SER A 96 1.29 24.72 -2.22
CA SER A 96 1.44 24.98 -3.64
C SER A 96 1.09 23.79 -4.51
N LEU A 97 0.66 24.09 -5.72
CA LEU A 97 0.53 23.12 -6.80
C LEU A 97 1.36 23.61 -8.00
N PHE A 98 2.07 22.68 -8.64
CA PHE A 98 2.84 22.95 -9.85
C PHE A 98 2.30 22.05 -10.96
N PHE A 99 1.97 22.65 -12.10
CA PHE A 99 1.36 21.98 -13.25
C PHE A 99 2.36 21.96 -14.39
N TYR A 100 2.68 20.79 -14.89
CA TYR A 100 3.59 20.56 -16.01
C TYR A 100 2.80 19.99 -17.20
N ASP A 101 2.74 20.72 -18.30
CA ASP A 101 2.01 20.37 -19.53
C ASP A 101 2.86 19.58 -20.55
N GLY A 102 4.10 19.24 -20.19
CA GLY A 102 5.09 18.61 -21.08
C GLY A 102 6.11 19.60 -21.64
N HIS A 103 5.88 20.91 -21.50
CA HIS A 103 6.75 21.98 -22.05
C HIS A 103 7.02 23.09 -21.04
N THR A 104 6.05 23.45 -20.22
CA THR A 104 6.15 24.55 -19.27
C THR A 104 5.63 24.15 -17.89
N VAL A 105 6.13 24.82 -16.86
CA VAL A 105 5.65 24.61 -15.49
C VAL A 105 4.98 25.89 -14.97
N LYS A 106 3.77 25.75 -14.45
CA LYS A 106 3.04 26.81 -13.77
C LYS A 106 2.90 26.51 -12.29
N GLY A 107 3.44 27.35 -11.42
CA GLY A 107 3.24 27.29 -9.98
C GLY A 107 2.09 28.18 -9.51
N ILE A 108 1.26 27.67 -8.59
CA ILE A 108 0.23 28.45 -7.90
C ILE A 108 0.29 28.22 -6.39
N ARG A 109 0.10 29.30 -5.61
CA ARG A 109 -0.19 29.19 -4.18
C ARG A 109 -1.65 28.83 -3.99
N THR A 110 -1.90 27.84 -3.16
CA THR A 110 -3.26 27.44 -2.81
C THR A 110 -3.81 28.27 -1.67
N LYS A 111 -5.11 28.57 -1.70
CA LYS A 111 -5.80 29.28 -0.60
C LYS A 111 -5.99 28.41 0.63
N THR A 112 -6.00 27.09 0.42
CA THR A 112 -6.10 26.04 1.44
C THR A 112 -4.81 25.23 1.43
N LEU A 113 -4.58 24.41 2.44
CA LEU A 113 -3.35 23.63 2.58
C LEU A 113 -3.60 22.16 2.19
N PRO A 114 -3.31 21.76 0.94
CA PRO A 114 -3.45 20.38 0.52
C PRO A 114 -2.47 19.48 1.30
N LEU A 115 -3.01 18.49 2.01
CA LEU A 115 -2.23 17.48 2.72
C LEU A 115 -1.68 16.43 1.75
N ASN A 116 -2.55 15.92 0.87
CA ASN A 116 -2.21 14.97 -0.17
C ASN A 116 -3.21 15.05 -1.34
N LEU A 117 -2.80 14.51 -2.49
CA LEU A 117 -3.67 14.27 -3.64
C LEU A 117 -3.79 12.77 -3.88
N PHE A 118 -4.92 12.32 -4.38
CA PHE A 118 -5.10 10.95 -4.88
C PHE A 118 -6.11 10.92 -6.01
N GLN A 119 -5.91 10.03 -6.95
CA GLN A 119 -6.70 9.92 -8.17
C GLN A 119 -7.60 8.67 -8.13
N VAL A 120 -8.88 8.85 -8.47
CA VAL A 120 -9.80 7.74 -8.69
C VAL A 120 -10.53 7.98 -10.02
N GLY A 121 -10.29 7.10 -10.98
CA GLY A 121 -10.70 7.36 -12.36
C GLY A 121 -10.06 8.63 -12.90
N ASP A 122 -10.87 9.51 -13.47
CA ASP A 122 -10.41 10.81 -14.01
C ASP A 122 -10.44 11.95 -12.98
N THR A 123 -10.88 11.68 -11.74
CA THR A 123 -11.03 12.70 -10.71
C THR A 123 -9.84 12.65 -9.73
N VAL A 124 -9.24 13.83 -9.52
CA VAL A 124 -8.21 14.02 -8.49
C VAL A 124 -8.85 14.67 -7.27
N TYR A 125 -8.69 14.02 -6.14
CA TYR A 125 -9.15 14.47 -4.83
C TYR A 125 -7.99 15.05 -4.04
N SER A 126 -8.29 16.04 -3.21
CA SER A 126 -7.32 16.68 -2.31
C SER A 126 -7.86 16.74 -0.90
N GLN A 127 -7.20 16.05 0.02
CA GLN A 127 -7.43 16.25 1.45
C GLN A 127 -6.77 17.55 1.90
N GLN A 128 -7.50 18.40 2.62
CA GLN A 128 -6.95 19.64 3.17
C GLN A 128 -6.52 19.45 4.62
N ILE A 129 -5.40 20.05 5.01
CA ILE A 129 -4.94 20.04 6.42
C ILE A 129 -6.01 20.68 7.29
N ASN A 130 -6.49 19.95 8.29
CA ASN A 130 -7.60 20.34 9.17
C ASN A 130 -8.89 20.75 8.45
N GLY A 131 -9.01 20.40 7.18
CA GLY A 131 -10.15 20.71 6.32
C GLY A 131 -10.89 19.48 5.81
N GLY A 132 -11.81 19.71 4.89
CA GLY A 132 -12.55 18.66 4.19
C GLY A 132 -11.81 18.08 3.00
N LEU A 133 -12.52 17.29 2.24
CA LEU A 133 -12.07 16.74 0.98
C LEU A 133 -12.51 17.65 -0.18
N PHE A 134 -11.58 17.95 -1.06
CA PHE A 134 -11.75 18.80 -2.24
C PHE A 134 -11.53 18.00 -3.52
N ILE A 135 -11.97 18.50 -4.64
CA ILE A 135 -11.60 18.03 -5.97
C ILE A 135 -10.69 19.06 -6.65
N LEU A 136 -9.76 18.58 -7.45
CA LEU A 136 -8.94 19.43 -8.31
C LEU A 136 -9.67 19.66 -9.63
N ALA A 137 -10.36 20.80 -9.71
CA ALA A 137 -11.01 21.28 -10.94
C ALA A 137 -10.01 22.09 -11.79
N LYS A 138 -10.38 22.44 -13.04
CA LYS A 138 -9.52 23.25 -13.92
C LYS A 138 -9.13 24.61 -13.34
N ASN A 139 -9.98 25.19 -12.50
CA ASN A 139 -9.78 26.51 -11.91
C ASN A 139 -9.21 26.49 -10.49
N GLY A 140 -8.84 25.30 -9.97
CA GLY A 140 -8.30 25.12 -8.64
C GLY A 140 -9.06 24.12 -7.80
N LEU A 141 -8.89 24.20 -6.48
CA LEU A 141 -9.48 23.26 -5.53
C LEU A 141 -10.90 23.69 -5.14
N GLU A 142 -11.87 22.80 -5.30
CA GLU A 142 -13.28 22.99 -4.96
C GLU A 142 -13.70 22.05 -3.85
N ASN A 143 -14.42 22.54 -2.83
CA ASN A 143 -14.89 21.72 -1.71
C ASN A 143 -15.91 20.69 -2.19
N LEU A 144 -15.71 19.44 -1.79
CA LEU A 144 -16.63 18.33 -2.10
C LEU A 144 -17.33 17.81 -0.85
N ILE A 145 -16.58 17.54 0.22
CA ILE A 145 -17.06 16.89 1.44
C ILE A 145 -16.48 17.62 2.64
N GLU A 146 -17.33 17.99 3.57
CA GLU A 146 -16.88 18.58 4.83
C GLU A 146 -16.25 17.52 5.75
N ARG A 147 -15.20 17.87 6.48
CA ARG A 147 -14.47 16.98 7.39
C ARG A 147 -15.36 16.25 8.41
N LYS A 148 -16.40 16.93 8.91
CA LYS A 148 -17.36 16.33 9.87
C LYS A 148 -18.10 15.11 9.31
N SER A 149 -18.36 15.08 8.00
CA SER A 149 -19.02 13.97 7.32
C SER A 149 -18.11 12.75 7.14
N LEU A 150 -16.81 12.91 7.39
CA LEU A 150 -15.78 11.87 7.34
C LEU A 150 -15.25 11.54 8.75
N GLY A 151 -16.07 11.70 9.78
CA GLY A 151 -15.71 11.39 11.17
C GLY A 151 -14.66 12.32 11.76
N ASN A 152 -14.50 13.56 11.27
CA ASN A 152 -13.47 14.52 11.66
C ASN A 152 -12.03 14.00 11.50
N SER A 153 -11.82 13.06 10.57
CA SER A 153 -10.51 12.47 10.28
C SER A 153 -10.08 12.80 8.85
N ASP A 154 -8.78 12.85 8.63
CA ASP A 154 -8.21 13.16 7.32
C ASP A 154 -8.26 11.92 6.41
N VAL A 155 -8.65 12.11 5.16
CA VAL A 155 -8.66 11.05 4.15
C VAL A 155 -7.22 10.79 3.69
N VAL A 156 -6.81 9.55 3.75
CA VAL A 156 -5.45 9.12 3.38
C VAL A 156 -5.41 8.34 2.05
N ALA A 157 -6.55 7.82 1.62
CA ALA A 157 -6.67 7.14 0.32
C ALA A 157 -8.09 7.22 -0.23
N GLY A 158 -8.23 7.27 -1.56
CA GLY A 158 -9.47 7.05 -2.30
C GLY A 158 -9.32 5.89 -3.25
N LEU A 159 -10.29 4.99 -3.26
CA LEU A 159 -10.25 3.75 -4.04
C LEU A 159 -11.57 3.56 -4.79
N PRO A 160 -11.58 2.94 -5.98
CA PRO A 160 -12.82 2.61 -6.67
C PRO A 160 -13.73 1.71 -5.82
N TYR A 161 -15.01 2.04 -5.77
CA TYR A 161 -16.03 1.24 -5.08
C TYR A 161 -17.32 1.23 -5.89
N ASN A 162 -17.58 0.16 -6.65
CA ASN A 162 -18.70 0.09 -7.60
C ASN A 162 -18.73 1.35 -8.49
N ASP A 163 -19.85 2.08 -8.49
CA ASP A 163 -20.01 3.36 -9.22
C ASP A 163 -19.64 4.59 -8.39
N GLY A 164 -18.94 4.42 -7.27
CA GLY A 164 -18.54 5.45 -6.34
C GLY A 164 -17.08 5.37 -5.93
N VAL A 165 -16.76 6.01 -4.81
CA VAL A 165 -15.41 6.06 -4.24
C VAL A 165 -15.45 5.64 -2.78
N LEU A 166 -14.57 4.73 -2.38
CA LEU A 166 -14.26 4.44 -0.99
C LEU A 166 -13.16 5.38 -0.53
N PHE A 167 -13.46 6.25 0.41
CA PHE A 167 -12.49 7.08 1.11
C PHE A 167 -12.10 6.40 2.42
N LEU A 168 -10.80 6.16 2.59
CA LEU A 168 -10.25 5.65 3.84
C LEU A 168 -9.66 6.81 4.62
N THR A 169 -10.08 6.95 5.86
CA THR A 169 -9.60 7.99 6.76
C THR A 169 -8.56 7.46 7.71
N GLN A 170 -7.71 8.33 8.23
CA GLN A 170 -6.64 7.94 9.13
C GLN A 170 -7.14 7.25 10.41
N LYS A 171 -8.25 7.76 11.02
CA LYS A 171 -8.71 7.32 12.35
C LYS A 171 -10.22 7.05 12.46
N SER A 172 -10.97 7.15 11.37
CA SER A 172 -12.43 6.95 11.41
C SER A 172 -12.89 5.92 10.39
N GLY A 173 -11.99 4.99 9.98
CA GLY A 173 -12.31 3.92 9.05
C GLY A 173 -12.69 4.40 7.65
N GLY A 174 -13.53 3.64 6.96
CA GLY A 174 -13.93 3.88 5.57
C GLY A 174 -15.28 4.57 5.40
N PHE A 175 -15.42 5.33 4.31
CA PHE A 175 -16.66 5.98 3.89
C PHE A 175 -16.84 5.84 2.38
N VAL A 176 -18.00 5.37 1.95
CA VAL A 176 -18.37 5.29 0.53
C VAL A 176 -19.07 6.58 0.12
N TYR A 177 -18.54 7.24 -0.89
CA TYR A 177 -19.19 8.37 -1.55
C TYR A 177 -19.79 7.91 -2.88
N GLN A 178 -21.10 7.99 -3.01
CA GLN A 178 -21.82 7.58 -4.19
C GLN A 178 -23.06 8.45 -4.39
N SER A 179 -23.26 8.99 -5.59
CA SER A 179 -24.41 9.83 -5.97
C SER A 179 -24.65 11.00 -4.99
N GLY A 180 -23.57 11.64 -4.53
CA GLY A 180 -23.66 12.78 -3.60
C GLY A 180 -23.93 12.40 -2.13
N LYS A 181 -24.00 11.11 -1.81
CA LYS A 181 -24.24 10.60 -0.45
C LYS A 181 -22.98 9.97 0.11
N ILE A 182 -22.82 10.08 1.43
CA ILE A 182 -21.72 9.49 2.18
C ILE A 182 -22.31 8.44 3.14
N LEU A 183 -21.79 7.22 3.08
CA LEU A 183 -22.17 6.11 3.92
C LEU A 183 -20.93 5.53 4.59
N LYS A 184 -21.03 5.16 5.87
CA LYS A 184 -19.95 4.43 6.55
C LYS A 184 -19.75 3.08 5.88
N TRP A 185 -18.51 2.74 5.56
CA TRP A 185 -18.11 1.40 5.15
C TRP A 185 -17.61 0.65 6.39
N HIS A 186 -18.33 -0.42 6.75
CA HIS A 186 -18.01 -1.24 7.91
C HIS A 186 -17.16 -2.43 7.52
N THR A 187 -16.18 -2.75 8.38
CA THR A 187 -15.30 -3.89 8.23
C THR A 187 -15.19 -4.68 9.53
N GLU A 188 -14.75 -5.93 9.43
CA GLU A 188 -14.38 -6.75 10.60
C GLU A 188 -13.21 -6.18 11.39
N CYS A 189 -12.46 -5.23 10.79
CA CYS A 189 -11.26 -4.63 11.33
C CYS A 189 -11.44 -3.16 11.75
N ASP A 190 -12.64 -2.60 11.79
CA ASP A 190 -12.89 -1.19 12.08
C ASP A 190 -12.12 -0.70 13.31
N ALA A 191 -12.21 -1.43 14.42
CA ALA A 191 -11.53 -1.05 15.67
C ALA A 191 -10.00 -1.06 15.56
N GLU A 192 -9.43 -2.00 14.79
CA GLU A 192 -7.99 -2.07 14.57
C GLU A 192 -7.51 -0.95 13.64
N LEU A 193 -8.23 -0.70 12.54
CA LEU A 193 -7.89 0.36 11.59
C LEU A 193 -7.95 1.74 12.26
N GLU A 194 -8.91 1.99 13.12
CA GLU A 194 -9.00 3.23 13.90
C GLU A 194 -7.87 3.34 14.92
N LYS A 195 -7.56 2.25 15.64
CA LYS A 195 -6.50 2.22 16.66
C LYS A 195 -5.11 2.43 16.05
N TYR A 196 -4.81 1.73 14.98
CA TYR A 196 -3.46 1.68 14.39
C TYR A 196 -3.22 2.69 13.26
N SER A 197 -4.21 3.51 12.96
CA SER A 197 -4.18 4.62 12.00
C SER A 197 -3.85 4.18 10.58
N VAL A 198 -4.83 4.21 9.71
CA VAL A 198 -4.61 3.97 8.27
C VAL A 198 -3.69 5.03 7.70
N ASN A 199 -2.72 4.63 6.87
CA ASN A 199 -1.77 5.54 6.22
C ASN A 199 -1.81 5.45 4.70
N ARG A 200 -1.92 4.25 4.14
CA ARG A 200 -1.95 4.02 2.69
C ARG A 200 -2.94 2.93 2.36
N ALA A 201 -3.47 2.97 1.15
CA ALA A 201 -4.24 1.85 0.62
C ALA A 201 -4.15 1.78 -0.90
N VAL A 202 -4.25 0.57 -1.42
CA VAL A 202 -4.39 0.29 -2.86
C VAL A 202 -5.46 -0.77 -3.06
N MET A 203 -6.00 -0.84 -4.26
CA MET A 203 -6.93 -1.90 -4.66
C MET A 203 -6.21 -2.85 -5.62
N THR A 204 -6.35 -4.13 -5.37
CA THR A 204 -5.88 -5.20 -6.25
C THR A 204 -6.84 -5.38 -7.44
N LYS A 205 -6.39 -6.07 -8.50
CA LYS A 205 -7.21 -6.31 -9.71
C LYS A 205 -8.45 -7.15 -9.43
N ASP A 206 -8.40 -8.04 -8.46
CA ASP A 206 -9.51 -8.85 -7.95
C ASP A 206 -10.39 -8.09 -6.93
N SER A 207 -10.21 -6.77 -6.85
CA SER A 207 -11.02 -5.87 -6.03
C SER A 207 -10.90 -6.09 -4.52
N CYS A 208 -9.76 -6.57 -4.05
CA CYS A 208 -9.40 -6.58 -2.64
C CYS A 208 -8.76 -5.23 -2.26
N TYR A 209 -9.10 -4.69 -1.11
CA TYR A 209 -8.49 -3.48 -0.55
C TYR A 209 -7.34 -3.86 0.35
N ILE A 210 -6.14 -3.43 -0.03
CA ILE A 210 -4.92 -3.60 0.76
C ILE A 210 -4.69 -2.31 1.53
N ILE A 211 -4.79 -2.38 2.84
CA ILE A 211 -4.76 -1.22 3.75
C ILE A 211 -3.53 -1.32 4.64
N GLY A 212 -2.64 -0.35 4.54
CA GLY A 212 -1.45 -0.22 5.37
C GLY A 212 -1.68 0.76 6.51
N THR A 213 -1.20 0.40 7.71
CA THR A 213 -1.31 1.20 8.91
C THR A 213 0.03 1.77 9.35
N LEU A 214 0.01 2.71 10.31
CA LEU A 214 1.22 3.29 10.89
C LEU A 214 1.90 2.39 11.93
N SER A 215 1.17 1.41 12.51
CA SER A 215 1.74 0.65 13.64
C SER A 215 1.32 -0.81 13.75
N ASN A 216 0.61 -1.37 12.76
CA ASN A 216 0.17 -2.77 12.80
C ASN A 216 0.14 -3.47 11.43
N GLY A 217 0.99 -3.02 10.50
CA GLY A 217 1.19 -3.69 9.21
C GLY A 217 0.05 -3.50 8.23
N ILE A 218 -0.27 -4.57 7.50
CA ILE A 218 -1.12 -4.57 6.31
C ILE A 218 -2.35 -5.46 6.54
N TYR A 219 -3.49 -5.00 6.06
CA TYR A 219 -4.77 -5.71 6.06
C TYR A 219 -5.27 -5.86 4.63
N ALA A 220 -5.68 -7.04 4.24
CA ALA A 220 -6.41 -7.30 3.00
C ALA A 220 -7.88 -7.53 3.32
N ILE A 221 -8.74 -6.68 2.78
CA ILE A 221 -10.17 -6.65 3.11
C ILE A 221 -10.97 -6.67 1.80
N ASP A 222 -11.99 -7.50 1.71
CA ASP A 222 -12.86 -7.54 0.54
C ASP A 222 -13.86 -6.35 0.51
N LYS A 223 -14.57 -6.18 -0.61
CA LYS A 223 -15.59 -5.12 -0.76
C LYS A 223 -16.71 -5.18 0.28
N LYS A 224 -16.95 -6.34 0.88
CA LYS A 224 -17.96 -6.53 1.92
C LYS A 224 -17.45 -6.22 3.32
N GLY A 225 -16.17 -5.85 3.45
CA GLY A 225 -15.55 -5.53 4.73
C GLY A 225 -15.00 -6.74 5.49
N ARG A 226 -14.94 -7.94 4.87
CA ARG A 226 -14.41 -9.15 5.52
C ARG A 226 -12.89 -9.15 5.42
N LEU A 227 -12.22 -9.51 6.52
CA LEU A 227 -10.77 -9.69 6.54
C LEU A 227 -10.39 -10.96 5.79
N LEU A 228 -9.55 -10.83 4.76
CA LEU A 228 -9.01 -11.95 4.01
C LEU A 228 -7.69 -12.45 4.61
N TRP A 229 -6.79 -11.51 4.90
CA TRP A 229 -5.52 -11.79 5.57
C TRP A 229 -4.94 -10.50 6.20
N LYS A 230 -3.99 -10.68 7.10
CA LYS A 230 -3.26 -9.63 7.79
C LYS A 230 -1.79 -10.04 7.93
N GLU A 231 -0.88 -9.10 7.70
CA GLU A 231 0.56 -9.28 7.90
C GLU A 231 1.13 -8.13 8.73
N ASN A 232 1.90 -8.49 9.75
CA ASN A 232 2.60 -7.55 10.62
C ASN A 232 3.92 -8.18 11.13
N THR A 233 4.59 -7.54 12.08
CA THR A 233 5.84 -8.07 12.65
C THR A 233 5.68 -9.37 13.43
N ASP A 234 4.47 -9.69 13.89
CA ASP A 234 4.18 -10.99 14.54
C ASP A 234 4.06 -12.13 13.51
N SER A 235 3.85 -11.78 12.23
CA SER A 235 3.83 -12.73 11.12
C SER A 235 5.14 -12.71 10.34
N ARG A 236 5.33 -11.77 9.43
CA ARG A 236 6.52 -11.78 8.54
C ARG A 236 7.03 -10.41 8.14
N LEU A 237 6.32 -9.33 8.42
CA LEU A 237 6.80 -8.02 8.07
C LEU A 237 8.01 -7.63 8.93
N GLN A 238 8.97 -6.98 8.32
CA GLN A 238 10.14 -6.45 9.01
C GLN A 238 9.79 -5.24 9.90
N ASN A 239 8.77 -4.48 9.50
CA ASN A 239 8.33 -3.28 10.20
C ASN A 239 6.82 -3.07 10.00
N ASN A 240 6.13 -2.57 11.03
CA ASN A 240 4.67 -2.37 11.03
C ASN A 240 4.22 -1.06 10.38
N THR A 241 5.13 -0.12 10.12
CA THR A 241 4.81 1.19 9.55
C THR A 241 4.83 1.12 8.02
N ILE A 242 3.68 1.28 7.41
CA ILE A 242 3.51 1.23 5.96
C ILE A 242 3.52 2.66 5.41
N LEU A 243 4.57 3.01 4.66
CA LEU A 243 4.76 4.34 4.06
C LEU A 243 4.28 4.41 2.61
N GLY A 244 4.27 3.29 1.89
CA GLY A 244 3.81 3.20 0.51
C GLY A 244 3.24 1.83 0.20
N LEU A 245 2.26 1.78 -0.71
CA LEU A 245 1.69 0.55 -1.24
C LEU A 245 1.55 0.66 -2.75
N TYR A 246 1.87 -0.40 -3.46
CA TYR A 246 1.67 -0.51 -4.89
C TYR A 246 1.24 -1.93 -5.26
N CYS A 247 0.22 -2.04 -6.13
CA CYS A 247 -0.20 -3.31 -6.70
C CYS A 247 0.35 -3.42 -8.12
N ASP A 248 1.16 -4.43 -8.39
CA ASP A 248 1.82 -4.63 -9.68
C ASP A 248 0.91 -5.27 -10.74
N ALA A 249 1.48 -5.46 -11.95
CA ALA A 249 0.77 -6.05 -13.07
C ALA A 249 0.33 -7.50 -12.82
N ASP A 250 1.00 -8.22 -11.95
CA ASP A 250 0.72 -9.61 -11.60
C ASP A 250 -0.17 -9.74 -10.36
N ASN A 251 -0.75 -8.62 -9.90
CA ASN A 251 -1.63 -8.52 -8.73
C ASN A 251 -0.92 -8.78 -7.39
N ASN A 252 0.41 -8.66 -7.35
CA ASN A 252 1.18 -8.72 -6.12
C ASN A 252 1.31 -7.33 -5.49
N VAL A 253 1.57 -7.30 -4.20
CA VAL A 253 1.63 -6.06 -3.42
C VAL A 253 3.07 -5.76 -3.01
N TRP A 254 3.53 -4.57 -3.34
CA TRP A 254 4.77 -3.99 -2.87
C TRP A 254 4.46 -3.00 -1.75
N ALA A 255 5.13 -3.16 -0.63
CA ALA A 255 4.99 -2.28 0.53
C ALA A 255 6.33 -1.64 0.87
N ALA A 256 6.38 -0.31 0.82
CA ALA A 256 7.48 0.45 1.39
C ALA A 256 7.22 0.61 2.89
N LEU A 257 8.15 0.13 3.70
CA LEU A 257 8.11 0.16 5.15
C LEU A 257 8.97 1.33 5.66
N ASP A 258 8.84 1.69 6.92
CA ASP A 258 9.78 2.63 7.55
C ASP A 258 11.21 2.08 7.51
N GLU A 259 11.35 0.77 7.65
CA GLU A 259 12.60 0.04 7.44
C GLU A 259 12.39 -1.11 6.46
N GLY A 260 12.87 -0.92 5.21
CA GLY A 260 12.87 -1.95 4.19
C GLY A 260 11.66 -1.95 3.25
N ILE A 261 11.57 -3.01 2.47
CA ILE A 261 10.55 -3.23 1.44
C ILE A 261 10.04 -4.65 1.59
N ALA A 262 8.71 -4.82 1.57
CA ALA A 262 8.07 -6.13 1.53
C ALA A 262 7.41 -6.37 0.17
N TYR A 263 7.58 -7.58 -0.35
CA TYR A 263 6.89 -8.08 -1.53
C TYR A 263 5.95 -9.20 -1.14
N ILE A 264 4.67 -9.03 -1.38
CA ILE A 264 3.61 -9.97 -1.00
C ILE A 264 3.00 -10.54 -2.27
N GLN A 265 3.20 -11.83 -2.48
CA GLN A 265 2.58 -12.57 -3.58
C GLN A 265 1.12 -12.86 -3.24
N ASN A 266 0.21 -12.03 -3.75
CA ASN A 266 -1.21 -12.12 -3.42
C ASN A 266 -1.90 -13.39 -3.98
N ASN A 267 -1.43 -13.91 -5.11
CA ASN A 267 -1.99 -15.09 -5.79
C ASN A 267 -1.03 -16.30 -5.75
N SER A 268 -0.16 -16.38 -4.75
CA SER A 268 0.73 -17.54 -4.63
C SER A 268 -0.08 -18.81 -4.35
N LEU A 269 0.18 -19.87 -5.12
CA LEU A 269 -0.30 -21.22 -4.82
C LEU A 269 0.52 -21.90 -3.71
N VAL A 270 1.63 -21.29 -3.31
CA VAL A 270 2.50 -21.78 -2.25
C VAL A 270 2.31 -20.91 -1.01
N TYR A 271 1.86 -21.53 0.06
CA TYR A 271 1.70 -20.88 1.36
C TYR A 271 2.77 -21.39 2.30
N TYR A 272 3.47 -20.47 2.96
CA TYR A 272 4.34 -20.79 4.07
C TYR A 272 3.50 -20.76 5.35
N TYR A 273 3.56 -21.85 6.09
CA TYR A 273 2.94 -21.94 7.40
C TYR A 273 4.03 -21.95 8.48
N GLU A 274 4.15 -20.88 9.21
CA GLU A 274 5.10 -20.74 10.31
C GLU A 274 4.33 -20.30 11.56
N PRO A 275 4.01 -21.22 12.47
CA PRO A 275 3.23 -20.88 13.65
C PRO A 275 4.04 -19.99 14.60
N PRO A 276 3.50 -18.83 15.04
CA PRO A 276 4.25 -17.82 15.79
C PRO A 276 4.72 -18.29 17.19
N TYR A 277 4.14 -19.36 17.73
CA TYR A 277 4.37 -19.75 19.13
C TYR A 277 4.79 -21.21 19.34
N ARG A 278 4.80 -22.05 18.32
CA ARG A 278 5.22 -23.46 18.45
C ARG A 278 6.01 -23.91 17.24
N LYS A 279 7.21 -24.40 17.47
CA LYS A 279 7.96 -25.11 16.42
C LYS A 279 7.29 -26.48 16.23
N ILE A 280 6.70 -26.73 15.08
CA ILE A 280 6.17 -28.04 14.68
C ILE A 280 7.32 -29.05 14.54
N GLY A 281 8.52 -28.56 14.31
CA GLY A 281 9.70 -29.37 14.11
C GLY A 281 9.84 -29.86 12.66
N MET A 282 10.52 -30.99 12.49
CA MET A 282 10.69 -31.61 11.17
C MET A 282 9.39 -32.34 10.79
N VAL A 283 8.80 -31.90 9.68
CA VAL A 283 7.57 -32.49 9.15
C VAL A 283 7.89 -33.69 8.27
N TYR A 284 7.21 -34.79 8.51
CA TYR A 284 7.36 -36.04 7.76
C TYR A 284 6.21 -36.30 6.81
N ASP A 285 4.98 -35.91 7.22
CA ASP A 285 3.79 -36.16 6.41
C ASP A 285 2.69 -35.15 6.71
N VAL A 286 1.80 -34.89 5.74
CA VAL A 286 0.70 -33.94 5.84
C VAL A 286 -0.57 -34.51 5.21
N LEU A 287 -1.67 -34.46 5.94
CA LEU A 287 -3.01 -34.77 5.45
C LEU A 287 -3.87 -33.50 5.51
N VAL A 288 -4.41 -33.08 4.38
CA VAL A 288 -5.41 -31.99 4.31
C VAL A 288 -6.78 -32.61 4.15
N LYS A 289 -7.71 -32.24 5.03
CA LYS A 289 -9.08 -32.74 5.02
C LYS A 289 -10.06 -31.61 5.31
N GLU A 290 -10.89 -31.27 4.33
CA GLU A 290 -11.81 -30.13 4.43
C GLU A 290 -11.07 -28.83 4.82
N ASP A 291 -11.43 -28.20 5.93
CA ASP A 291 -10.83 -26.95 6.43
C ASP A 291 -9.71 -27.18 7.47
N GLU A 292 -9.26 -28.42 7.63
CA GLU A 292 -8.23 -28.81 8.61
C GLU A 292 -7.02 -29.45 7.92
N ALA A 293 -5.84 -29.30 8.53
CA ALA A 293 -4.66 -30.03 8.16
C ALA A 293 -4.10 -30.79 9.37
N TYR A 294 -3.59 -31.98 9.12
CA TYR A 294 -2.90 -32.81 10.11
C TYR A 294 -1.44 -32.93 9.69
N ILE A 295 -0.52 -32.66 10.61
CA ILE A 295 0.92 -32.65 10.35
C ILE A 295 1.62 -33.66 11.28
N ALA A 296 2.19 -34.68 10.69
CA ALA A 296 3.06 -35.64 11.39
C ALA A 296 4.48 -35.06 11.44
N SER A 297 5.03 -34.95 12.65
CA SER A 297 6.35 -34.36 12.88
C SER A 297 7.16 -35.08 13.94
N ASN A 298 8.43 -34.69 14.08
CA ASN A 298 9.28 -35.17 15.17
C ASN A 298 8.86 -34.66 16.56
N GLN A 299 7.88 -33.77 16.66
CA GLN A 299 7.34 -33.21 17.90
C GLN A 299 5.94 -33.76 18.22
N GLY A 300 5.35 -34.60 17.34
CA GLY A 300 4.03 -35.17 17.48
C GLY A 300 3.13 -34.94 16.27
N LEU A 301 1.86 -35.33 16.42
CA LEU A 301 0.81 -35.06 15.46
C LEU A 301 0.13 -33.71 15.82
N TYR A 302 0.17 -32.77 14.89
CA TYR A 302 -0.52 -31.51 15.02
C TYR A 302 -1.76 -31.49 14.13
N ARG A 303 -2.85 -30.91 14.66
CA ARG A 303 -4.03 -30.53 13.89
C ARG A 303 -4.04 -29.01 13.74
N ILE A 304 -4.16 -28.53 12.51
CA ILE A 304 -4.29 -27.10 12.21
C ILE A 304 -5.73 -26.80 11.89
N ARG A 305 -6.33 -25.90 12.69
CA ARG A 305 -7.66 -25.33 12.48
C ARG A 305 -7.56 -23.81 12.56
N ASN A 306 -8.15 -23.09 11.62
CA ASN A 306 -8.08 -21.63 11.58
C ASN A 306 -6.63 -21.08 11.68
N ARG A 307 -5.67 -21.76 11.03
CA ARG A 307 -4.22 -21.45 11.09
C ARG A 307 -3.58 -21.60 12.49
N VAL A 308 -4.26 -22.21 13.43
CA VAL A 308 -3.69 -22.48 14.77
C VAL A 308 -3.31 -23.95 14.88
N PRO A 309 -2.02 -24.27 15.19
CA PRO A 309 -1.59 -25.65 15.42
C PRO A 309 -1.95 -26.07 16.85
N GLU A 310 -2.62 -27.20 16.94
CA GLU A 310 -2.95 -27.87 18.20
C GLU A 310 -2.29 -29.25 18.19
N LEU A 311 -1.50 -29.57 19.21
CA LEU A 311 -0.96 -30.90 19.38
C LEU A 311 -2.11 -31.85 19.73
N VAL A 312 -2.22 -32.97 19.03
CA VAL A 312 -3.28 -33.94 19.25
C VAL A 312 -2.96 -34.69 20.55
N PRO A 313 -3.85 -34.65 21.58
CA PRO A 313 -3.61 -35.33 22.85
C PRO A 313 -3.34 -36.83 22.71
N GLY A 314 -2.28 -37.30 23.36
CA GLY A 314 -1.83 -38.69 23.29
C GLY A 314 -0.91 -39.02 22.12
N LEU A 315 -0.61 -38.01 21.26
CA LEU A 315 0.29 -38.17 20.11
C LEU A 315 1.41 -37.09 20.17
N GLU A 316 1.99 -36.90 21.37
CA GLU A 316 3.05 -35.93 21.65
C GLU A 316 4.44 -36.41 21.26
N GLU A 317 4.56 -37.71 20.90
CA GLU A 317 5.82 -38.29 20.44
C GLU A 317 5.91 -38.25 18.90
N GLN A 318 7.09 -38.57 18.40
CA GLN A 318 7.38 -38.54 16.97
C GLN A 318 6.33 -39.30 16.14
N ALA A 319 5.66 -38.58 15.26
CA ALA A 319 4.70 -39.09 14.31
C ALA A 319 5.32 -39.12 12.91
N TRP A 320 5.29 -40.24 12.21
CA TRP A 320 5.94 -40.47 10.93
C TRP A 320 5.00 -40.37 9.75
N PHE A 321 3.71 -40.66 9.98
CA PHE A 321 2.73 -40.81 8.96
C PHE A 321 1.37 -40.32 9.46
N VAL A 322 0.61 -39.70 8.58
CA VAL A 322 -0.81 -39.40 8.79
C VAL A 322 -1.61 -39.67 7.53
N GLY A 323 -2.69 -40.43 7.67
CA GLY A 323 -3.53 -40.79 6.52
C GLY A 323 -4.98 -40.98 6.91
N GLU A 324 -5.83 -41.19 5.92
CA GLU A 324 -7.27 -41.37 6.08
C GLU A 324 -7.65 -42.83 5.77
N TRP A 325 -8.48 -43.42 6.60
CA TRP A 325 -9.17 -44.67 6.33
C TRP A 325 -10.64 -44.58 6.68
N GLY A 326 -11.46 -44.55 5.65
CA GLY A 326 -12.88 -44.27 5.79
C GLY A 326 -13.12 -42.87 6.34
N LYS A 327 -13.67 -42.78 7.57
CA LYS A 327 -13.86 -41.51 8.28
C LYS A 327 -12.81 -41.27 9.38
N GLN A 328 -11.89 -42.20 9.56
CA GLN A 328 -10.88 -42.15 10.61
C GLN A 328 -9.56 -41.58 10.10
N ILE A 329 -8.86 -40.85 10.95
CA ILE A 329 -7.50 -40.43 10.70
C ILE A 329 -6.57 -41.41 11.39
N LEU A 330 -5.63 -41.94 10.64
CA LEU A 330 -4.61 -42.85 11.11
C LEU A 330 -3.32 -42.07 11.28
N CYS A 331 -2.62 -42.34 12.40
CA CYS A 331 -1.30 -41.81 12.67
C CYS A 331 -0.33 -42.95 13.01
N GLY A 332 0.78 -43.00 12.30
CA GLY A 332 1.90 -43.83 12.66
C GLY A 332 2.86 -43.07 13.57
N HIS A 333 3.05 -43.55 14.82
CA HIS A 333 3.92 -42.92 15.81
C HIS A 333 4.75 -43.95 16.59
N ASN A 334 5.68 -43.49 17.43
CA ASN A 334 6.68 -44.35 18.10
C ASN A 334 6.18 -45.10 19.34
N LYS A 335 4.89 -45.19 19.62
CA LYS A 335 4.37 -46.00 20.74
C LYS A 335 3.73 -47.25 20.26
#